data_b0c7265ea28e05e663de3e662eb056ef
#
_entry.id   b0c7265ea28e05e663de3e662eb056ef
#
_cell.length_a   1.000
_cell.length_b   1.000
_cell.length_c   1.000
_cell.angle_alpha   90.00
_cell.angle_beta   90.00
_cell.angle_gamma   90.00
#
_symmetry.space_group_name_H-M   'P 1'
#
loop_
_entity.id
_entity.type
_entity.pdbx_description
1 polymer ?
#
loop_
_entity_poly.entity_id
_entity_poly.type
_entity_poly.pdbx_seq_one_letter_code
_entity_poly.pdbx_strand_id
1 'polypeptide(L)'
;MRLDKYTAKALGLSRSQARETIRAGRILLNGAVCRAPDAHVPEGAAVACDGRPLCAKEFVYLMLDKPKGVVSAAEDARDTTVVDLVREAFPRRNLFPAGRLDKTSTGFVLLTDDGAFAHDILAPGRHVEKVYTVLLDTPLTQEMISGFAAGVQLADGSRMLPALARPGGQGPCSARVVLRQGVYHQIKRMFGVYGAGVRELRRTAIGGVALDAALGPGGWRELTVEELACLQAKRS
;
A
#
# COMPACT_ATOMS: atom_id res chain seq x y z
N MET A 1 16.82 21.40 -0.37
CA MET A 1 15.77 21.45 0.71
C MET A 1 16.32 22.21 1.90
N ARG A 2 15.50 22.94 2.71
CA ARG A 2 15.98 23.59 3.96
C ARG A 2 16.33 22.55 5.02
N LEU A 3 17.39 22.80 5.80
CA LEU A 3 17.92 21.89 6.83
C LEU A 3 16.89 21.58 7.93
N ASP A 4 16.08 22.58 8.36
CA ASP A 4 15.02 22.35 9.35
C ASP A 4 13.94 21.38 8.83
N LYS A 5 13.61 21.45 7.53
CA LYS A 5 12.67 20.54 6.90
C LYS A 5 13.28 19.14 6.75
N TYR A 6 14.55 19.07 6.35
CA TYR A 6 15.30 17.82 6.22
C TYR A 6 15.37 17.08 7.56
N THR A 7 15.85 17.77 8.60
CA THR A 7 16.01 17.22 9.95
C THR A 7 14.67 16.76 10.55
N ALA A 8 13.61 17.58 10.39
CA ALA A 8 12.27 17.23 10.85
C ALA A 8 11.76 15.93 10.20
N LYS A 9 11.93 15.80 8.88
CA LYS A 9 11.54 14.59 8.14
C LYS A 9 12.36 13.35 8.57
N ALA A 10 13.70 13.52 8.66
CA ALA A 10 14.60 12.41 8.95
C ALA A 10 14.46 11.86 10.37
N LEU A 11 14.17 12.72 11.33
CA LEU A 11 14.06 12.36 12.76
C LEU A 11 12.61 12.25 13.26
N GLY A 12 11.60 12.45 12.41
CA GLY A 12 10.20 12.44 12.84
C GLY A 12 9.85 13.58 13.84
N LEU A 13 10.58 14.72 13.80
CA LEU A 13 10.41 15.86 14.69
C LEU A 13 9.47 16.91 14.12
N SER A 14 8.93 17.80 15.01
CA SER A 14 8.32 19.06 14.55
C SER A 14 9.39 19.99 13.99
N ARG A 15 8.95 20.97 13.16
CA ARG A 15 9.86 22.02 12.65
C ARG A 15 10.54 22.81 13.78
N SER A 16 9.85 23.04 14.91
CA SER A 16 10.40 23.69 16.09
C SER A 16 11.49 22.84 16.72
N GLN A 17 11.22 21.59 17.02
CA GLN A 17 12.19 20.66 17.59
C GLN A 17 13.42 20.46 16.68
N ALA A 18 13.20 20.38 15.36
CA ALA A 18 14.30 20.29 14.40
C ALA A 18 15.19 21.54 14.45
N ARG A 19 14.60 22.75 14.54
CA ARG A 19 15.35 24.00 14.70
C ARG A 19 16.16 24.05 15.98
N GLU A 20 15.60 23.58 17.09
CA GLU A 20 16.31 23.46 18.38
C GLU A 20 17.49 22.51 18.27
N THR A 21 17.29 21.33 17.69
CA THR A 21 18.33 20.33 17.42
C THR A 21 19.49 20.91 16.58
N ILE A 22 19.16 21.67 15.54
CA ILE A 22 20.17 22.33 14.67
C ILE A 22 20.92 23.42 15.44
N ARG A 23 20.22 24.31 16.15
CA ARG A 23 20.86 25.39 16.95
C ARG A 23 21.74 24.82 18.04
N ALA A 24 21.37 23.69 18.65
CA ALA A 24 22.20 22.99 19.62
C ALA A 24 23.51 22.44 19.03
N GLY A 25 23.69 22.49 17.69
CA GLY A 25 24.91 22.01 17.03
C GLY A 25 25.03 20.51 16.87
N ARG A 26 23.91 19.79 17.00
CA ARG A 26 23.84 18.34 16.89
C ARG A 26 23.82 17.85 15.44
N ILE A 27 23.65 18.77 14.46
CA ILE A 27 23.55 18.44 13.04
C ILE A 27 24.87 18.78 12.35
N LEU A 28 25.39 17.78 11.63
CA LEU A 28 26.49 17.93 10.70
C LEU A 28 25.93 18.00 9.27
N LEU A 29 26.41 18.94 8.49
CA LEU A 29 26.17 19.03 7.04
C LEU A 29 27.52 18.93 6.34
N ASN A 30 27.73 17.90 5.53
CA ASN A 30 28.99 17.58 4.88
C ASN A 30 30.20 17.54 5.86
N GLY A 31 29.97 16.95 7.05
CA GLY A 31 31.00 16.81 8.09
C GLY A 31 31.22 18.03 8.97
N ALA A 32 30.63 19.19 8.67
CA ALA A 32 30.75 20.41 9.48
C ALA A 32 29.48 20.66 10.31
N VAL A 33 29.65 21.15 11.56
CA VAL A 33 28.51 21.52 12.42
C VAL A 33 27.74 22.69 11.79
N CYS A 34 26.47 22.48 11.51
CA CYS A 34 25.57 23.52 11.00
C CYS A 34 24.57 23.94 12.08
N ARG A 35 24.55 25.23 12.44
CA ARG A 35 23.63 25.83 13.43
C ARG A 35 22.53 26.71 12.81
N ALA A 36 22.51 26.82 11.47
CA ALA A 36 21.55 27.60 10.70
C ALA A 36 20.38 26.73 10.24
N PRO A 37 19.17 26.83 10.82
CA PRO A 37 18.03 25.98 10.45
C PRO A 37 17.52 26.20 9.02
N ASP A 38 17.80 27.34 8.44
CA ASP A 38 17.44 27.73 7.07
C ASP A 38 18.49 27.38 6.02
N ALA A 39 19.65 26.84 6.44
CA ALA A 39 20.67 26.39 5.53
C ALA A 39 20.08 25.47 4.45
N HIS A 40 20.57 25.62 3.22
CA HIS A 40 20.18 24.75 2.11
C HIS A 40 20.94 23.42 2.20
N VAL A 41 20.23 22.30 2.12
CA VAL A 41 20.83 20.97 1.97
C VAL A 41 20.88 20.65 0.48
N PRO A 42 22.07 20.63 -0.15
CA PRO A 42 22.22 20.24 -1.52
C PRO A 42 21.79 18.78 -1.76
N GLU A 43 21.51 18.44 -3.00
CA GLU A 43 21.28 17.05 -3.39
C GLU A 43 22.60 16.24 -3.19
N GLY A 44 22.48 15.03 -2.61
CA GLY A 44 23.64 14.20 -2.29
C GLY A 44 24.43 14.64 -1.06
N ALA A 45 24.07 15.74 -0.37
CA ALA A 45 24.79 16.18 0.83
C ALA A 45 24.67 15.18 1.97
N ALA A 46 25.78 14.89 2.64
CA ALA A 46 25.80 14.07 3.84
C ALA A 46 25.27 14.88 5.03
N VAL A 47 24.18 14.42 5.65
CA VAL A 47 23.64 15.00 6.89
C VAL A 47 23.72 13.97 8.00
N ALA A 48 24.17 14.38 9.18
CA ALA A 48 24.21 13.51 10.35
C ALA A 48 23.68 14.22 11.60
N CYS A 49 23.15 13.47 12.55
CA CYS A 49 22.80 13.93 13.88
C CYS A 49 23.55 13.12 14.92
N ASP A 50 24.27 13.79 15.80
CA ASP A 50 25.10 13.15 16.83
C ASP A 50 26.00 12.01 16.25
N GLY A 51 26.59 12.25 15.07
CA GLY A 51 27.44 11.32 14.36
C GLY A 51 26.71 10.18 13.59
N ARG A 52 25.38 10.09 13.68
CA ARG A 52 24.58 9.10 12.94
C ARG A 52 24.06 9.70 11.65
N PRO A 53 24.32 9.05 10.48
CA PRO A 53 23.79 9.51 9.20
C PRO A 53 22.28 9.66 9.23
N LEU A 54 21.79 10.78 8.69
CA LEU A 54 20.35 11.04 8.48
C LEU A 54 20.00 10.89 7.00
N CYS A 55 18.92 10.19 6.73
CA CYS A 55 18.31 10.11 5.41
C CYS A 55 16.88 10.64 5.49
N ALA A 56 16.63 11.80 4.89
CA ALA A 56 15.29 12.34 4.77
C ALA A 56 14.65 11.76 3.52
N LYS A 57 13.94 10.64 3.67
CA LYS A 57 13.12 10.09 2.57
C LYS A 57 12.06 11.10 2.16
N GLU A 58 11.97 11.39 0.87
CA GLU A 58 10.95 12.29 0.36
C GLU A 58 9.57 11.69 0.59
N PHE A 59 9.39 10.44 0.22
CA PHE A 59 8.16 9.68 0.43
C PHE A 59 8.46 8.34 1.10
N VAL A 60 7.42 7.73 1.66
CA VAL A 60 7.44 6.41 2.28
C VAL A 60 6.48 5.49 1.52
N TYR A 61 6.90 4.26 1.30
CA TYR A 61 6.12 3.23 0.61
C TYR A 61 6.15 1.96 1.44
N LEU A 62 5.01 1.57 2.01
CA LEU A 62 4.91 0.45 2.94
C LEU A 62 4.05 -0.66 2.35
N MET A 63 4.55 -1.89 2.45
CA MET A 63 3.78 -3.10 2.32
C MET A 63 3.22 -3.45 3.68
N LEU A 64 1.89 -3.55 3.80
CA LEU A 64 1.19 -3.98 5.02
C LEU A 64 0.37 -5.23 4.74
N ASP A 65 0.49 -6.25 5.58
CA ASP A 65 -0.46 -7.37 5.61
C ASP A 65 -1.67 -6.99 6.47
N LYS A 66 -2.69 -6.45 5.83
CA LYS A 66 -3.89 -5.99 6.51
C LYS A 66 -4.64 -7.14 7.18
N PRO A 67 -4.86 -7.11 8.50
CA PRO A 67 -5.67 -8.09 9.20
C PRO A 67 -7.18 -7.87 8.93
N LYS A 68 -7.99 -8.88 9.25
CA LYS A 68 -9.45 -8.77 9.29
C LYS A 68 -9.87 -7.78 10.39
N GLY A 69 -10.94 -7.03 10.17
CA GLY A 69 -11.50 -6.09 11.14
C GLY A 69 -10.95 -4.66 11.05
N VAL A 70 -9.84 -4.43 10.35
CA VAL A 70 -9.23 -3.11 10.12
C VAL A 70 -9.75 -2.51 8.82
N VAL A 71 -9.99 -1.19 8.78
CA VAL A 71 -10.46 -0.48 7.58
C VAL A 71 -9.31 0.14 6.78
N SER A 72 -9.44 0.17 5.45
CA SER A 72 -8.48 0.80 4.55
C SER A 72 -8.81 2.30 4.40
N ALA A 73 -8.48 3.07 5.43
CA ALA A 73 -8.65 4.52 5.49
C ALA A 73 -7.42 5.17 6.12
N ALA A 74 -7.24 6.47 5.90
CA ALA A 74 -6.22 7.26 6.61
C ALA A 74 -6.67 7.55 8.06
N GLU A 75 -7.97 7.81 8.24
CA GLU A 75 -8.61 8.07 9.53
C GLU A 75 -10.02 7.48 9.51
N ASP A 76 -10.51 7.01 10.65
CA ASP A 76 -11.89 6.58 10.86
C ASP A 76 -12.30 6.87 12.31
N ALA A 77 -13.55 7.29 12.51
CA ALA A 77 -14.04 7.68 13.84
C ALA A 77 -14.41 6.49 14.75
N ARG A 78 -14.55 5.30 14.21
CA ARG A 78 -15.08 4.11 14.91
C ARG A 78 -14.17 2.90 14.85
N ASP A 79 -13.46 2.75 13.72
CA ASP A 79 -12.70 1.55 13.44
C ASP A 79 -11.20 1.83 13.36
N THR A 80 -10.40 0.89 13.81
CA THR A 80 -8.94 0.91 13.60
C THR A 80 -8.64 0.92 12.10
N THR A 81 -7.78 1.83 11.68
CA THR A 81 -7.38 1.98 10.28
C THR A 81 -6.06 1.27 9.99
N VAL A 82 -5.76 1.06 8.70
CA VAL A 82 -4.46 0.57 8.25
C VAL A 82 -3.32 1.53 8.59
N VAL A 83 -3.59 2.83 8.73
CA VAL A 83 -2.61 3.85 9.13
C VAL A 83 -2.31 3.78 10.63
N ASP A 84 -3.30 3.46 11.46
CA ASP A 84 -3.09 3.31 12.90
C ASP A 84 -2.06 2.21 13.22
N LEU A 85 -2.01 1.13 12.42
CA LEU A 85 -1.06 0.04 12.62
C LEU A 85 0.41 0.44 12.41
N VAL A 86 0.66 1.55 11.74
CA VAL A 86 2.01 2.05 11.43
C VAL A 86 2.30 3.42 12.05
N ARG A 87 1.33 4.03 12.73
CA ARG A 87 1.37 5.42 13.22
C ARG A 87 2.55 5.69 14.14
N GLU A 88 2.87 4.77 15.03
CA GLU A 88 3.98 4.93 15.99
C GLU A 88 5.34 5.02 15.28
N ALA A 89 5.52 4.27 14.19
CA ALA A 89 6.75 4.30 13.40
C ALA A 89 6.85 5.54 12.48
N PHE A 90 5.70 6.12 12.13
CA PHE A 90 5.61 7.28 11.21
C PHE A 90 4.73 8.41 11.77
N PRO A 91 5.02 8.94 12.97
CA PRO A 91 4.10 9.80 13.73
C PRO A 91 3.77 11.14 13.07
N ARG A 92 4.54 11.55 12.06
CA ARG A 92 4.38 12.85 11.37
C ARG A 92 4.26 12.72 9.86
N ARG A 93 3.93 11.54 9.37
CA ARG A 93 3.68 11.28 7.97
C ARG A 93 2.17 11.22 7.71
N ASN A 94 1.72 11.89 6.67
CA ASN A 94 0.32 11.83 6.23
C ASN A 94 0.14 10.60 5.33
N LEU A 95 0.29 9.41 5.92
CA LEU A 95 0.12 8.16 5.20
C LEU A 95 -1.34 7.92 4.85
N PHE A 96 -1.56 7.31 3.71
CA PHE A 96 -2.87 6.83 3.27
C PHE A 96 -2.74 5.57 2.42
N PRO A 97 -3.79 4.74 2.31
CA PRO A 97 -3.75 3.53 1.50
C PRO A 97 -3.87 3.84 0.00
N ALA A 98 -2.90 3.38 -0.80
CA ALA A 98 -2.98 3.36 -2.25
C ALA A 98 -3.79 2.13 -2.71
N GLY A 99 -5.10 2.24 -2.64
CA GLY A 99 -6.06 1.17 -2.88
C GLY A 99 -6.62 0.55 -1.60
N ARG A 100 -7.85 0.11 -1.68
CA ARG A 100 -8.63 -0.34 -0.53
C ARG A 100 -8.87 -1.85 -0.55
N LEU A 101 -8.99 -2.42 0.63
CA LEU A 101 -9.61 -3.70 0.92
C LEU A 101 -10.76 -3.48 1.89
N ASP A 102 -11.82 -4.27 1.77
CA ASP A 102 -12.94 -4.25 2.71
C ASP A 102 -12.47 -4.59 4.13
N LYS A 103 -13.24 -4.21 5.15
CA LYS A 103 -12.97 -4.51 6.56
C LYS A 103 -12.78 -6.01 6.82
N THR A 104 -13.53 -6.87 6.11
CA THR A 104 -13.46 -8.33 6.22
C THR A 104 -12.38 -8.99 5.35
N SER A 105 -11.81 -8.26 4.39
CA SER A 105 -10.75 -8.77 3.50
C SER A 105 -9.37 -8.54 4.10
N THR A 106 -8.41 -9.38 3.74
CA THR A 106 -7.06 -9.38 4.31
C THR A 106 -5.99 -9.24 3.22
N GLY A 107 -4.74 -9.09 3.64
CA GLY A 107 -3.59 -9.15 2.75
C GLY A 107 -3.02 -7.80 2.35
N PHE A 108 -2.34 -7.72 1.23
CA PHE A 108 -1.51 -6.61 0.81
C PHE A 108 -2.28 -5.29 0.69
N VAL A 109 -1.94 -4.34 1.54
CA VAL A 109 -2.29 -2.91 1.38
C VAL A 109 -1.01 -2.11 1.27
N LEU A 110 -0.93 -1.27 0.23
CA LEU A 110 0.16 -0.32 0.02
C LEU A 110 -0.20 0.98 0.73
N LEU A 111 0.68 1.45 1.64
CA LEU A 111 0.56 2.76 2.28
C LEU A 111 1.66 3.69 1.78
N THR A 112 1.33 4.96 1.59
CA THR A 112 2.29 5.98 1.15
C THR A 112 1.82 7.38 1.54
N ASP A 113 2.72 8.35 1.52
CA ASP A 113 2.44 9.79 1.56
C ASP A 113 2.72 10.46 0.18
N ASP A 114 2.94 9.66 -0.89
CA ASP A 114 3.10 10.11 -2.27
C ASP A 114 1.77 10.03 -3.02
N GLY A 115 1.09 11.18 -3.12
CA GLY A 115 -0.20 11.28 -3.82
C GLY A 115 -0.09 11.03 -5.33
N ALA A 116 1.02 11.44 -5.96
CA ALA A 116 1.21 11.25 -7.40
C ALA A 116 1.40 9.78 -7.75
N PHE A 117 2.23 9.07 -6.99
CA PHE A 117 2.44 7.64 -7.12
C PHE A 117 1.15 6.84 -6.87
N ALA A 118 0.41 7.16 -5.80
CA ALA A 118 -0.84 6.49 -5.49
C ALA A 118 -1.89 6.69 -6.58
N HIS A 119 -2.02 7.93 -7.09
CA HIS A 119 -2.92 8.23 -8.20
C HIS A 119 -2.55 7.41 -9.45
N ASP A 120 -1.26 7.34 -9.78
CA ASP A 120 -0.78 6.57 -10.94
C ASP A 120 -1.11 5.07 -10.80
N ILE A 121 -0.85 4.46 -9.62
CA ILE A 121 -1.17 3.04 -9.35
C ILE A 121 -2.67 2.75 -9.42
N LEU A 122 -3.51 3.71 -9.00
CA LEU A 122 -4.96 3.54 -8.95
C LEU A 122 -5.65 3.90 -10.26
N ALA A 123 -4.97 4.63 -11.14
CA ALA A 123 -5.54 5.11 -12.40
C ALA A 123 -6.10 3.94 -13.24
N PRO A 124 -7.36 4.02 -13.70
CA PRO A 124 -7.98 2.95 -14.50
C PRO A 124 -7.18 2.59 -15.75
N GLY A 125 -6.54 3.58 -16.39
CA GLY A 125 -5.72 3.40 -17.59
C GLY A 125 -4.41 2.63 -17.38
N ARG A 126 -3.93 2.53 -16.14
CA ARG A 126 -2.70 1.76 -15.79
C ARG A 126 -2.94 0.27 -15.67
N HIS A 127 -4.17 -0.14 -15.43
CA HIS A 127 -4.56 -1.56 -15.31
C HIS A 127 -3.65 -2.38 -14.38
N VAL A 128 -3.14 -1.79 -13.29
CA VAL A 128 -2.27 -2.47 -12.33
C VAL A 128 -2.97 -3.71 -11.78
N GLU A 129 -2.40 -4.87 -12.02
CA GLU A 129 -2.96 -6.15 -11.62
C GLU A 129 -2.96 -6.30 -10.10
N LYS A 130 -4.05 -6.86 -9.60
CA LYS A 130 -4.20 -7.24 -8.20
C LYS A 130 -4.56 -8.71 -8.14
N VAL A 131 -3.80 -9.48 -7.40
CA VAL A 131 -3.97 -10.93 -7.28
C VAL A 131 -4.59 -11.25 -5.94
N TYR A 132 -5.61 -12.10 -5.98
CA TYR A 132 -6.34 -12.52 -4.79
C TYR A 132 -6.42 -14.04 -4.68
N THR A 133 -6.33 -14.53 -3.45
CA THR A 133 -6.80 -15.86 -3.08
C THR A 133 -8.20 -15.70 -2.50
N VAL A 134 -9.12 -16.53 -2.95
CA VAL A 134 -10.54 -16.50 -2.58
C VAL A 134 -10.95 -17.86 -2.09
N LEU A 135 -11.65 -17.93 -0.96
CA LEU A 135 -12.35 -19.12 -0.49
C LEU A 135 -13.85 -18.91 -0.69
N LEU A 136 -14.46 -19.78 -1.48
CA LEU A 136 -15.89 -19.77 -1.76
C LEU A 136 -16.64 -20.70 -0.80
N ASP A 137 -17.95 -20.56 -0.72
CA ASP A 137 -18.85 -21.48 -0.03
C ASP A 137 -19.27 -22.67 -0.91
N THR A 138 -19.02 -22.58 -2.22
CA THR A 138 -19.30 -23.59 -3.23
C THR A 138 -18.05 -23.88 -4.06
N PRO A 139 -17.94 -25.05 -4.74
CA PRO A 139 -16.86 -25.32 -5.66
C PRO A 139 -16.77 -24.30 -6.80
N LEU A 140 -15.55 -23.97 -7.23
CA LEU A 140 -15.32 -23.15 -8.42
C LEU A 140 -15.71 -23.94 -9.67
N THR A 141 -16.65 -23.41 -10.46
CA THR A 141 -17.16 -24.06 -11.68
C THR A 141 -16.49 -23.51 -12.95
N GLN A 142 -16.57 -24.26 -14.04
CA GLN A 142 -16.10 -23.81 -15.34
C GLN A 142 -16.89 -22.61 -15.86
N GLU A 143 -18.19 -22.53 -15.51
CA GLU A 143 -19.05 -21.37 -15.84
C GLU A 143 -18.53 -20.09 -15.20
N MET A 144 -18.17 -20.11 -13.90
CA MET A 144 -17.55 -18.97 -13.20
C MET A 144 -16.25 -18.54 -13.88
N ILE A 145 -15.37 -19.50 -14.21
CA ILE A 145 -14.09 -19.23 -14.87
C ILE A 145 -14.31 -18.53 -16.22
N SER A 146 -15.19 -19.09 -17.05
CA SER A 146 -15.51 -18.54 -18.38
C SER A 146 -16.19 -17.17 -18.28
N GLY A 147 -17.11 -17.00 -17.33
CA GLY A 147 -17.78 -15.75 -17.11
C GLY A 147 -16.85 -14.63 -16.63
N PHE A 148 -15.90 -14.93 -15.74
CA PHE A 148 -14.87 -13.97 -15.34
C PHE A 148 -14.02 -13.55 -16.55
N ALA A 149 -13.63 -14.49 -17.42
CA ALA A 149 -12.85 -14.20 -18.61
C ALA A 149 -13.60 -13.34 -19.63
N ALA A 150 -14.93 -13.48 -19.74
CA ALA A 150 -15.78 -12.68 -20.60
C ALA A 150 -16.13 -11.29 -20.04
N GLY A 151 -15.94 -11.10 -18.73
CA GLY A 151 -16.42 -9.94 -18.00
C GLY A 151 -17.88 -10.11 -17.53
N VAL A 152 -18.07 -10.07 -16.20
CA VAL A 152 -19.35 -10.35 -15.53
C VAL A 152 -20.25 -9.13 -15.57
N GLN A 153 -21.51 -9.31 -15.97
CA GLN A 153 -22.54 -8.29 -15.80
C GLN A 153 -23.19 -8.45 -14.43
N LEU A 154 -23.14 -7.37 -13.64
CA LEU A 154 -23.69 -7.36 -12.28
C LEU A 154 -25.20 -7.06 -12.27
N ALA A 155 -25.85 -7.32 -11.15
CA ALA A 155 -27.30 -7.13 -10.99
C ALA A 155 -27.75 -5.66 -11.16
N ASP A 156 -26.85 -4.70 -10.92
CA ASP A 156 -27.13 -3.27 -11.15
C ASP A 156 -26.94 -2.82 -12.61
N GLY A 157 -26.70 -3.76 -13.52
CA GLY A 157 -26.48 -3.49 -14.95
C GLY A 157 -25.03 -3.11 -15.29
N SER A 158 -24.16 -2.88 -14.31
CA SER A 158 -22.74 -2.57 -14.58
C SER A 158 -21.99 -3.81 -15.08
N ARG A 159 -21.11 -3.62 -16.08
CA ARG A 159 -20.27 -4.70 -16.63
C ARG A 159 -18.84 -4.56 -16.10
N MET A 160 -18.35 -5.63 -15.49
CA MET A 160 -16.98 -5.70 -15.01
C MET A 160 -16.03 -6.05 -16.16
N LEU A 161 -14.82 -5.50 -16.12
CA LEU A 161 -13.78 -5.89 -17.08
C LEU A 161 -13.45 -7.38 -16.95
N PRO A 162 -13.00 -8.02 -18.04
CA PRO A 162 -12.48 -9.36 -18.03
C PRO A 162 -11.46 -9.58 -16.92
N ALA A 163 -11.58 -10.68 -16.21
CA ALA A 163 -10.72 -11.07 -15.10
C ALA A 163 -10.32 -12.53 -15.23
N LEU A 164 -9.17 -12.89 -14.70
CA LEU A 164 -8.74 -14.28 -14.66
C LEU A 164 -9.20 -14.92 -13.35
N ALA A 165 -10.00 -15.97 -13.43
CA ALA A 165 -10.27 -16.87 -12.31
C ALA A 165 -9.76 -18.26 -12.64
N ARG A 166 -9.13 -18.96 -11.68
CA ARG A 166 -8.63 -20.32 -11.82
C ARG A 166 -8.56 -21.01 -10.46
N PRO A 167 -8.46 -22.36 -10.39
CA PRO A 167 -8.29 -23.08 -9.12
C PRO A 167 -7.15 -22.51 -8.27
N GLY A 168 -7.39 -22.33 -6.97
CA GLY A 168 -6.45 -21.72 -6.03
C GLY A 168 -5.48 -22.69 -5.35
N GLY A 169 -5.63 -24.00 -5.58
CA GLY A 169 -4.75 -25.04 -5.02
C GLY A 169 -5.08 -25.48 -3.59
N GLN A 170 -6.05 -24.88 -2.92
CA GLN A 170 -6.49 -25.24 -1.55
C GLN A 170 -7.85 -25.96 -1.55
N GLY A 171 -8.06 -26.87 -2.50
CA GLY A 171 -9.30 -27.59 -2.67
C GLY A 171 -10.28 -26.95 -3.67
N PRO A 172 -11.44 -27.62 -3.90
CA PRO A 172 -12.38 -27.25 -4.97
C PRO A 172 -13.03 -25.87 -4.78
N CYS A 173 -13.16 -25.39 -3.55
CA CYS A 173 -13.75 -24.08 -3.22
C CYS A 173 -12.72 -22.94 -3.22
N SER A 174 -11.45 -23.22 -3.56
CA SER A 174 -10.41 -22.20 -3.60
C SER A 174 -10.22 -21.69 -5.03
N ALA A 175 -10.18 -20.35 -5.18
CA ALA A 175 -9.91 -19.68 -6.43
C ALA A 175 -8.74 -18.69 -6.30
N ARG A 176 -7.93 -18.56 -7.37
CA ARG A 176 -7.02 -17.44 -7.57
C ARG A 176 -7.62 -16.51 -8.61
N VAL A 177 -7.79 -15.26 -8.23
CA VAL A 177 -8.40 -14.24 -9.09
C VAL A 177 -7.40 -13.12 -9.38
N VAL A 178 -7.30 -12.69 -10.64
CA VAL A 178 -6.50 -11.54 -11.07
C VAL A 178 -7.42 -10.50 -11.66
N LEU A 179 -7.40 -9.30 -11.07
CA LEU A 179 -8.17 -8.14 -11.49
C LEU A 179 -7.25 -7.00 -11.91
N ARG A 180 -7.70 -6.21 -12.90
CA ARG A 180 -7.09 -4.93 -13.30
C ARG A 180 -7.93 -3.72 -12.90
N GLN A 181 -9.12 -3.95 -12.43
CA GLN A 181 -10.11 -2.97 -11.99
C GLN A 181 -10.23 -2.98 -10.45
N GLY A 182 -10.78 -1.94 -9.85
CA GLY A 182 -11.00 -1.85 -8.40
C GLY A 182 -12.34 -1.23 -8.10
N VAL A 183 -13.43 -1.98 -8.27
CA VAL A 183 -14.80 -1.55 -7.96
C VAL A 183 -15.22 -2.06 -6.58
N TYR A 184 -16.15 -1.36 -5.94
CA TYR A 184 -16.69 -1.73 -4.63
C TYR A 184 -17.19 -3.18 -4.62
N HIS A 185 -16.65 -3.98 -3.71
CA HIS A 185 -16.95 -5.39 -3.52
C HIS A 185 -16.89 -6.25 -4.80
N GLN A 186 -16.04 -5.89 -5.76
CA GLN A 186 -16.05 -6.44 -7.12
C GLN A 186 -16.03 -7.97 -7.14
N ILE A 187 -15.07 -8.63 -6.49
CA ILE A 187 -14.94 -10.10 -6.49
C ILE A 187 -16.17 -10.76 -5.87
N LYS A 188 -16.65 -10.23 -4.74
CA LYS A 188 -17.85 -10.74 -4.06
C LYS A 188 -19.08 -10.64 -4.95
N ARG A 189 -19.25 -9.51 -5.62
CA ARG A 189 -20.37 -9.28 -6.55
C ARG A 189 -20.29 -10.17 -7.78
N MET A 190 -19.09 -10.34 -8.35
CA MET A 190 -18.89 -11.19 -9.52
C MET A 190 -19.21 -12.66 -9.24
N PHE A 191 -18.74 -13.22 -8.11
CA PHE A 191 -19.11 -14.57 -7.70
C PHE A 191 -20.59 -14.68 -7.32
N GLY A 192 -21.16 -13.63 -6.71
CA GLY A 192 -22.58 -13.57 -6.35
C GLY A 192 -23.53 -13.73 -7.54
N VAL A 193 -23.13 -13.33 -8.76
CA VAL A 193 -23.92 -13.56 -9.99
C VAL A 193 -24.14 -15.06 -10.25
N TYR A 194 -23.19 -15.91 -9.83
CA TYR A 194 -23.25 -17.36 -9.96
C TYR A 194 -23.78 -18.05 -8.68
N GLY A 195 -24.34 -17.29 -7.75
CA GLY A 195 -24.85 -17.84 -6.48
C GLY A 195 -23.74 -18.28 -5.51
N ALA A 196 -22.48 -17.94 -5.76
CA ALA A 196 -21.35 -18.30 -4.89
C ALA A 196 -21.03 -17.17 -3.91
N GLY A 197 -21.01 -17.48 -2.62
CA GLY A 197 -20.59 -16.59 -1.55
C GLY A 197 -19.07 -16.62 -1.34
N VAL A 198 -18.46 -15.48 -1.10
CA VAL A 198 -17.04 -15.36 -0.75
C VAL A 198 -16.88 -15.39 0.76
N ARG A 199 -16.33 -16.47 1.31
CA ARG A 199 -16.03 -16.65 2.74
C ARG A 199 -14.78 -15.89 3.15
N GLU A 200 -13.71 -16.00 2.34
CA GLU A 200 -12.44 -15.32 2.58
C GLU A 200 -11.92 -14.68 1.29
N LEU A 201 -11.33 -13.50 1.45
CA LEU A 201 -10.72 -12.76 0.36
C LEU A 201 -9.38 -12.17 0.85
N ARG A 202 -8.28 -12.61 0.26
CA ARG A 202 -6.94 -12.16 0.58
C ARG A 202 -6.22 -11.65 -0.66
N ARG A 203 -5.77 -10.40 -0.64
CA ARG A 203 -4.93 -9.86 -1.71
C ARG A 203 -3.48 -10.26 -1.47
N THR A 204 -2.92 -11.03 -2.41
CA THR A 204 -1.58 -11.61 -2.30
C THR A 204 -0.53 -10.89 -3.14
N ALA A 205 -0.93 -10.05 -4.11
CA ALA A 205 0.02 -9.25 -4.88
C ALA A 205 -0.64 -8.00 -5.49
N ILE A 206 0.19 -6.99 -5.77
CA ILE A 206 -0.15 -5.77 -6.52
C ILE A 206 0.96 -5.51 -7.53
N GLY A 207 0.61 -5.34 -8.82
CA GLY A 207 1.55 -4.90 -9.86
C GLY A 207 2.77 -5.80 -10.08
N GLY A 208 2.68 -7.09 -9.72
CA GLY A 208 3.80 -8.03 -9.78
C GLY A 208 4.62 -8.12 -8.49
N VAL A 209 4.38 -7.25 -7.51
CA VAL A 209 4.97 -7.34 -6.18
C VAL A 209 4.11 -8.25 -5.31
N ALA A 210 4.68 -9.36 -4.83
CA ALA A 210 4.00 -10.28 -3.94
C ALA A 210 4.03 -9.77 -2.49
N LEU A 211 2.97 -10.06 -1.72
CA LEU A 211 2.98 -9.86 -0.28
C LEU A 211 4.07 -10.75 0.34
N ASP A 212 4.91 -10.14 1.16
CA ASP A 212 5.96 -10.85 1.86
C ASP A 212 5.36 -11.85 2.85
N ALA A 213 5.66 -13.13 2.66
CA ALA A 213 5.14 -14.22 3.49
C ALA A 213 5.65 -14.18 4.95
N ALA A 214 6.75 -13.46 5.20
CA ALA A 214 7.28 -13.28 6.54
C ALA A 214 6.48 -12.26 7.38
N LEU A 215 5.66 -11.42 6.71
CA LEU A 215 4.75 -10.52 7.40
C LEU A 215 3.55 -11.32 7.94
N GLY A 216 3.34 -11.29 9.23
CA GLY A 216 2.10 -11.75 9.83
C GLY A 216 0.98 -10.69 9.71
N PRO A 217 -0.27 -11.03 10.08
CA PRO A 217 -1.38 -10.08 10.11
C PRO A 217 -1.05 -8.82 10.93
N GLY A 218 -1.16 -7.64 10.33
CA GLY A 218 -0.76 -6.36 10.92
C GLY A 218 0.72 -6.02 10.76
N GLY A 219 1.55 -6.97 10.32
CA GLY A 219 2.96 -6.73 10.01
C GLY A 219 3.14 -5.88 8.76
N TRP A 220 4.20 -5.08 8.78
CA TRP A 220 4.53 -4.18 7.67
C TRP A 220 6.06 -4.04 7.51
N ARG A 221 6.47 -3.65 6.31
CA ARG A 221 7.83 -3.20 6.00
C ARG A 221 7.82 -2.16 4.89
N GLU A 222 8.91 -1.46 4.73
CA GLU A 222 9.10 -0.65 3.53
C GLU A 222 9.29 -1.53 2.29
N LEU A 223 8.85 -1.01 1.14
CA LEU A 223 9.15 -1.62 -0.15
C LEU A 223 10.64 -1.48 -0.45
N THR A 224 11.21 -2.48 -1.11
CA THR A 224 12.56 -2.37 -1.69
C THR A 224 12.55 -1.46 -2.92
N VAL A 225 13.73 -1.03 -3.35
CA VAL A 225 13.88 -0.20 -4.56
C VAL A 225 13.35 -0.95 -5.79
N GLU A 226 13.61 -2.26 -5.88
CA GLU A 226 13.17 -3.12 -6.97
C GLU A 226 11.66 -3.29 -6.98
N GLU A 227 11.04 -3.48 -5.81
CA GLU A 227 9.59 -3.57 -5.66
C GLU A 227 8.92 -2.25 -6.07
N LEU A 228 9.47 -1.12 -5.65
CA LEU A 228 8.97 0.20 -6.03
C LEU A 228 9.11 0.41 -7.55
N ALA A 229 10.26 0.08 -8.13
CA ALA A 229 10.47 0.15 -9.58
C ALA A 229 9.48 -0.75 -10.35
N CYS A 230 9.19 -1.96 -9.83
CA CYS A 230 8.22 -2.88 -10.42
C CYS A 230 6.80 -2.28 -10.44
N LEU A 231 6.39 -1.58 -9.37
CA LEU A 231 5.09 -0.89 -9.30
C LEU A 231 5.02 0.33 -10.22
N GLN A 232 6.13 1.03 -10.41
CA GLN A 232 6.23 2.22 -11.28
C GLN A 232 6.34 1.87 -12.78
N ALA A 233 6.83 0.68 -13.10
CA ALA A 233 6.99 0.24 -14.48
C ALA A 233 5.66 0.28 -15.23
N LYS A 234 5.62 1.02 -16.35
CA LYS A 234 4.48 0.98 -17.28
C LYS A 234 4.52 -0.39 -17.97
N ARG A 235 3.51 -1.20 -17.74
CA ARG A 235 3.33 -2.43 -18.55
C ARG A 235 2.73 -2.00 -19.88
N SER A 236 3.49 -2.25 -20.94
CA SER A 236 3.08 -2.10 -22.33
C SER A 236 1.92 -3.03 -22.66
#